data_4e1415d5638abe97f81a091b97246e7d
#
_entry.id   4e1415d5638abe97f81a091b97246e7d
#
_cell.length_a   1.000
_cell.length_b   1.000
_cell.length_c   1.000
_cell.angle_alpha   90.00
_cell.angle_beta   90.00
_cell.angle_gamma   90.00
#
_symmetry.space_group_name_H-M   'P 1'
#
loop_
_entity.id
_entity.type
_entity.pdbx_description
1 polymer ?
#
loop_
_entity_poly.entity_id
_entity_poly.type
_entity_poly.pdbx_seq_one_letter_code
_entity_poly.pdbx_strand_id
1 'polypeptide(L)'
;MHAIKESNSGAAMADREIVTSRLLDAPRELVWEAFTNPNQVALWWGPRGFTTTIHEMDLRVGGKWRHTMHGPDGTDYPNQSVFTEIVKYERIAYSHGGGKKGGPGASFEATWTFETQGDKTLMTGRMVFPTAAARDLVVKEYGAVEGARQTLERLEEQLERIPVVIERTYNAPISVVWQALTDIHQMKQWYMGELKAFEPRVGFETEFTVTHEGNKFPHVWKVTEVVPEKKIAYSWRFPGSPGESIASFELFPEGKATRLKLTHAGLETHDPMNNPPLARKNFQWGWNELGKELEIFLQKVSPSKEETFTITRTFDAPRDLVWKVWTDPEHLVHWWGPKGLTMTTCKVDLRKGGKFHYGMKTPDGHEMWGKFVYREIVPPERLVLVVSFSDAEGGTTRHPLSPTWPLEVLNTMTLTEQDGKTTVRLEGVPINATEEERRTFKEGFSSMQQGFKGTLDQLEEHLVKVRQ
;
A
#
# COMPACT_ATOMS: atom_id res chain seq x y z
N MET A 1 66.05 8.67 23.46
CA MET A 1 65.83 9.59 22.34
C MET A 1 65.32 8.81 21.15
N HIS A 2 64.01 8.73 20.99
CA HIS A 2 63.36 8.40 19.73
C HIS A 2 62.20 9.40 19.57
N ALA A 3 62.48 10.41 18.76
CA ALA A 3 61.51 11.41 18.39
C ALA A 3 60.57 10.81 17.34
N ILE A 4 59.28 10.86 17.68
CA ILE A 4 58.17 10.48 16.83
C ILE A 4 58.09 11.42 15.63
N LYS A 5 58.29 10.87 14.42
CA LYS A 5 57.94 11.53 13.16
C LYS A 5 56.48 11.26 12.82
N GLU A 6 55.58 11.96 13.49
CA GLU A 6 54.19 12.05 13.09
C GLU A 6 53.79 13.51 13.05
N SER A 7 53.85 14.13 11.88
CA SER A 7 53.08 15.37 11.61
C SER A 7 53.18 15.93 10.19
N ASN A 8 53.81 15.26 9.21
CA ASN A 8 53.94 15.86 7.86
C ASN A 8 53.02 15.26 6.79
N SER A 9 52.33 14.16 7.04
CA SER A 9 51.41 13.58 6.05
C SER A 9 50.02 14.24 6.01
N GLY A 10 49.52 14.75 7.14
CA GLY A 10 48.23 15.41 7.21
C GLY A 10 48.19 16.79 6.55
N ALA A 11 49.22 17.62 6.76
CA ALA A 11 49.31 18.94 6.14
C ALA A 11 49.51 18.86 4.61
N ALA A 12 50.31 17.92 4.12
CA ALA A 12 50.56 17.72 2.69
C ALA A 12 49.33 17.10 1.95
N MET A 13 48.36 16.53 2.64
CA MET A 13 47.09 16.11 2.06
C MET A 13 46.06 17.25 1.97
N ALA A 14 46.01 18.13 2.95
CA ALA A 14 45.03 19.25 3.01
C ALA A 14 45.16 20.18 1.78
N ASP A 15 46.34 20.35 1.23
CA ASP A 15 46.59 21.26 0.09
C ASP A 15 46.06 20.70 -1.25
N ARG A 16 45.77 19.43 -1.37
CA ARG A 16 45.36 18.77 -2.62
C ARG A 16 44.01 18.11 -2.57
N GLU A 17 43.18 18.49 -1.63
CA GLU A 17 41.82 17.90 -1.50
C GLU A 17 40.71 18.95 -1.56
N ILE A 18 39.53 18.48 -1.99
CA ILE A 18 38.25 19.18 -1.83
C ILE A 18 37.38 18.30 -0.96
N VAL A 19 36.87 18.87 0.12
CA VAL A 19 35.92 18.21 1.00
C VAL A 19 34.62 19.00 0.96
N THR A 20 33.49 18.30 0.77
CA THR A 20 32.17 18.85 0.85
C THR A 20 31.31 17.95 1.74
N SER A 21 30.44 18.54 2.56
CA SER A 21 29.54 17.76 3.40
C SER A 21 28.18 18.42 3.51
N ARG A 22 27.15 17.61 3.73
CA ARG A 22 25.79 18.09 4.00
C ARG A 22 25.07 17.11 4.93
N LEU A 23 24.37 17.68 5.91
CA LEU A 23 23.43 16.94 6.75
C LEU A 23 22.08 16.89 6.02
N LEU A 24 21.76 15.72 5.45
CA LEU A 24 20.55 15.47 4.70
C LEU A 24 19.45 15.00 5.63
N ASP A 25 18.24 15.55 5.48
CA ASP A 25 17.08 15.24 6.32
C ASP A 25 16.36 13.98 5.82
N ALA A 26 17.12 12.88 5.74
CA ALA A 26 16.67 11.58 5.22
C ALA A 26 17.48 10.44 5.84
N PRO A 27 16.88 9.24 6.02
CA PRO A 27 17.60 8.08 6.50
C PRO A 27 18.67 7.61 5.49
N ARG A 28 19.71 7.01 6.00
CA ARG A 28 20.91 6.60 5.25
C ARG A 28 20.59 5.70 4.07
N GLU A 29 19.64 4.83 4.21
CA GLU A 29 19.19 3.89 3.17
C GLU A 29 18.60 4.64 1.96
N LEU A 30 17.84 5.71 2.20
CA LEU A 30 17.24 6.53 1.15
C LEU A 30 18.32 7.37 0.43
N VAL A 31 19.27 7.95 1.18
CA VAL A 31 20.39 8.69 0.60
C VAL A 31 21.28 7.77 -0.24
N TRP A 32 21.54 6.56 0.26
CA TRP A 32 22.26 5.53 -0.49
C TRP A 32 21.55 5.15 -1.80
N GLU A 33 20.26 4.89 -1.75
CA GLU A 33 19.45 4.57 -2.94
C GLU A 33 19.49 5.73 -3.95
N ALA A 34 19.36 6.97 -3.49
CA ALA A 34 19.44 8.14 -4.36
C ALA A 34 20.82 8.28 -5.02
N PHE A 35 21.90 7.84 -4.35
CA PHE A 35 23.28 7.89 -4.85
C PHE A 35 23.65 6.70 -5.73
N THR A 36 23.02 5.56 -5.59
CA THR A 36 23.41 4.31 -6.26
C THR A 36 22.49 3.86 -7.37
N ASN A 37 21.26 4.38 -7.41
CA ASN A 37 20.32 4.12 -8.49
C ASN A 37 20.56 5.07 -9.66
N PRO A 38 20.95 4.58 -10.86
CA PRO A 38 21.29 5.43 -12.00
C PRO A 38 20.14 6.37 -12.42
N ASN A 39 18.88 5.93 -12.29
CA ASN A 39 17.73 6.77 -12.60
C ASN A 39 17.58 7.93 -11.62
N GLN A 40 17.92 7.74 -10.36
CA GLN A 40 17.92 8.79 -9.35
C GLN A 40 19.12 9.72 -9.55
N VAL A 41 20.32 9.18 -9.72
CA VAL A 41 21.56 9.95 -9.91
C VAL A 41 21.43 10.92 -11.10
N ALA A 42 20.82 10.50 -12.20
CA ALA A 42 20.60 11.34 -13.39
C ALA A 42 19.81 12.63 -13.09
N LEU A 43 19.00 12.66 -12.04
CA LEU A 43 18.12 13.78 -11.71
C LEU A 43 18.83 14.88 -10.90
N TRP A 44 19.86 14.54 -10.15
CA TRP A 44 20.50 15.48 -9.22
C TRP A 44 22.01 15.65 -9.39
N TRP A 45 22.71 14.70 -10.03
CA TRP A 45 24.16 14.76 -10.15
C TRP A 45 24.61 15.93 -11.05
N GLY A 46 25.49 16.78 -10.53
CA GLY A 46 26.02 17.97 -11.17
C GLY A 46 25.49 19.29 -10.58
N PRO A 47 26.16 20.42 -10.88
CA PRO A 47 25.76 21.76 -10.39
C PRO A 47 24.39 22.18 -10.92
N ARG A 48 23.84 23.28 -10.35
CA ARG A 48 22.60 23.89 -10.85
C ARG A 48 22.72 24.31 -12.33
N GLY A 49 21.67 24.07 -13.10
CA GLY A 49 21.61 24.31 -14.54
C GLY A 49 22.20 23.16 -15.38
N PHE A 50 22.87 22.17 -14.78
CA PHE A 50 23.33 20.99 -15.49
C PHE A 50 22.26 19.89 -15.50
N THR A 51 22.26 19.11 -16.62
CA THR A 51 21.59 17.81 -16.68
C THR A 51 22.63 16.70 -16.83
N THR A 52 22.28 15.47 -16.47
CA THR A 52 23.22 14.35 -16.48
C THR A 52 22.63 13.14 -17.20
N THR A 53 23.36 12.61 -18.17
CA THR A 53 23.04 11.34 -18.83
C THR A 53 23.95 10.24 -18.28
N ILE A 54 23.36 9.21 -17.68
CA ILE A 54 24.09 8.03 -17.21
C ILE A 54 24.17 7.02 -18.36
N HIS A 55 25.39 6.71 -18.81
CA HIS A 55 25.65 5.72 -19.87
C HIS A 55 25.83 4.31 -19.29
N GLU A 56 26.46 4.22 -18.13
CA GLU A 56 26.77 2.97 -17.43
C GLU A 56 26.97 3.26 -15.94
N MET A 57 26.43 2.41 -15.07
CA MET A 57 26.70 2.44 -13.64
C MET A 57 26.70 1.00 -13.11
N ASP A 58 27.86 0.36 -13.16
CA ASP A 58 28.09 -1.00 -12.67
C ASP A 58 28.59 -0.94 -11.23
N LEU A 59 27.68 -0.98 -10.27
CA LEU A 59 27.93 -0.77 -8.84
C LEU A 59 28.61 -2.00 -8.19
N ARG A 60 29.86 -2.26 -8.56
CA ARG A 60 30.76 -3.25 -7.94
C ARG A 60 32.19 -2.76 -7.96
N VAL A 61 33.01 -3.28 -7.10
CA VAL A 61 34.46 -2.97 -7.15
C VAL A 61 35.05 -3.37 -8.54
N GLY A 62 35.73 -2.44 -9.19
CA GLY A 62 36.20 -2.57 -10.56
C GLY A 62 35.14 -2.25 -11.63
N GLY A 63 33.89 -2.08 -11.27
CA GLY A 63 32.82 -1.64 -12.17
C GLY A 63 32.99 -0.17 -12.57
N LYS A 64 32.35 0.21 -13.68
CA LYS A 64 32.46 1.55 -14.25
C LYS A 64 31.21 2.37 -14.01
N TRP A 65 31.44 3.66 -13.78
CA TRP A 65 30.41 4.67 -13.82
C TRP A 65 30.77 5.68 -14.92
N ARG A 66 30.03 5.65 -16.02
CA ARG A 66 30.20 6.56 -17.17
C ARG A 66 28.97 7.44 -17.31
N HIS A 67 29.19 8.73 -17.34
CA HIS A 67 28.14 9.71 -17.51
C HIS A 67 28.63 10.96 -18.24
N THR A 68 27.70 11.73 -18.81
CA THR A 68 27.99 13.05 -19.36
C THR A 68 27.13 14.07 -18.62
N MET A 69 27.78 15.09 -18.05
CA MET A 69 27.08 16.27 -17.56
C MET A 69 26.98 17.28 -18.71
N HIS A 70 25.78 17.82 -18.93
CA HIS A 70 25.49 18.81 -19.97
C HIS A 70 25.30 20.17 -19.32
N GLY A 71 26.22 21.11 -19.63
CA GLY A 71 26.17 22.47 -19.09
C GLY A 71 25.04 23.30 -19.73
N PRO A 72 24.61 24.38 -19.06
CA PRO A 72 23.57 25.27 -19.56
C PRO A 72 23.98 26.02 -20.84
N ASP A 73 25.27 26.08 -21.14
CA ASP A 73 25.86 26.66 -22.35
C ASP A 73 25.97 25.67 -23.51
N GLY A 74 25.47 24.44 -23.34
CA GLY A 74 25.57 23.34 -24.31
C GLY A 74 26.91 22.60 -24.29
N THR A 75 27.78 22.90 -23.33
CA THR A 75 29.06 22.21 -23.20
C THR A 75 28.89 20.85 -22.54
N ASP A 76 29.47 19.81 -23.15
CA ASP A 76 29.49 18.46 -22.60
C ASP A 76 30.72 18.20 -21.74
N TYR A 77 30.52 17.53 -20.63
CA TYR A 77 31.53 17.09 -19.68
C TYR A 77 31.45 15.57 -19.52
N PRO A 78 32.10 14.79 -20.40
CA PRO A 78 32.16 13.34 -20.27
C PRO A 78 33.00 12.93 -19.08
N ASN A 79 32.48 12.03 -18.27
CA ASN A 79 33.11 11.54 -17.05
C ASN A 79 33.10 10.01 -17.03
N GLN A 80 34.20 9.45 -16.49
CA GLN A 80 34.32 8.04 -16.22
C GLN A 80 34.98 7.83 -14.86
N SER A 81 34.35 6.97 -14.05
CA SER A 81 34.89 6.53 -12.77
C SER A 81 34.97 5.01 -12.71
N VAL A 82 35.90 4.48 -11.91
CA VAL A 82 36.00 3.06 -11.60
C VAL A 82 35.87 2.92 -10.09
N PHE A 83 34.89 2.14 -9.64
CA PHE A 83 34.67 1.91 -8.20
C PHE A 83 35.82 1.11 -7.59
N THR A 84 36.43 1.64 -6.55
CA THR A 84 37.57 1.02 -5.83
C THR A 84 37.14 0.41 -4.51
N GLU A 85 36.06 0.94 -3.90
CA GLU A 85 35.48 0.41 -2.66
C GLU A 85 33.96 0.64 -2.63
N ILE A 86 33.22 -0.34 -2.12
CA ILE A 86 31.78 -0.24 -1.87
C ILE A 86 31.47 -0.96 -0.55
N VAL A 87 31.11 -0.19 0.47
CA VAL A 87 30.59 -0.69 1.74
C VAL A 87 29.14 -0.20 1.84
N LYS A 88 28.21 -1.12 1.65
CA LYS A 88 26.79 -0.78 1.53
C LYS A 88 26.30 0.06 2.72
N TYR A 89 25.66 1.17 2.41
CA TYR A 89 25.14 2.19 3.32
C TYR A 89 26.21 3.02 4.06
N GLU A 90 27.51 2.75 3.88
CA GLU A 90 28.55 3.41 4.66
C GLU A 90 29.50 4.21 3.79
N ARG A 91 30.01 3.61 2.70
CA ARG A 91 31.08 4.22 1.91
C ARG A 91 31.12 3.74 0.47
N ILE A 92 31.39 4.68 -0.43
CA ILE A 92 31.73 4.43 -1.84
C ILE A 92 33.02 5.20 -2.16
N ALA A 93 33.99 4.51 -2.76
CA ALA A 93 35.17 5.15 -3.29
C ALA A 93 35.36 4.77 -4.77
N TYR A 94 35.92 5.72 -5.53
CA TYR A 94 36.21 5.51 -6.95
C TYR A 94 37.38 6.40 -7.43
N SER A 95 38.10 5.93 -8.41
CA SER A 95 39.03 6.74 -9.21
C SER A 95 38.26 7.43 -10.33
N HIS A 96 38.39 8.75 -10.42
CA HIS A 96 37.68 9.58 -11.37
C HIS A 96 38.58 10.10 -12.47
N GLY A 97 38.09 10.11 -13.71
CA GLY A 97 38.63 10.81 -14.84
C GLY A 97 37.55 11.48 -15.66
N GLY A 98 37.75 12.71 -16.10
CA GLY A 98 36.77 13.44 -16.88
C GLY A 98 37.20 14.89 -17.15
N GLY A 99 36.21 15.73 -17.51
CA GLY A 99 36.38 17.14 -17.76
C GLY A 99 35.70 17.61 -19.04
N LYS A 100 35.86 18.88 -19.39
CA LYS A 100 35.30 19.48 -20.60
C LYS A 100 35.87 18.79 -21.84
N LYS A 101 35.02 18.44 -22.79
CA LYS A 101 35.45 17.86 -24.08
C LYS A 101 36.41 18.82 -24.79
N GLY A 102 37.65 18.36 -25.01
CA GLY A 102 38.73 19.17 -25.60
C GLY A 102 39.40 20.16 -24.64
N GLY A 103 39.04 20.15 -23.35
CA GLY A 103 39.64 20.96 -22.29
C GLY A 103 40.60 20.16 -21.39
N PRO A 104 41.11 20.79 -20.32
CA PRO A 104 41.96 20.09 -19.36
C PRO A 104 41.18 18.98 -18.65
N GLY A 105 41.80 17.81 -18.51
CA GLY A 105 41.20 16.68 -17.76
C GLY A 105 41.21 16.91 -16.26
N ALA A 106 40.24 16.38 -15.58
CA ALA A 106 40.20 16.24 -14.11
C ALA A 106 40.42 14.78 -13.73
N SER A 107 41.38 14.53 -12.84
CA SER A 107 41.62 13.18 -12.29
C SER A 107 41.79 13.28 -10.77
N PHE A 108 41.08 12.44 -10.00
CA PHE A 108 41.15 12.40 -8.55
C PHE A 108 40.60 11.09 -8.01
N GLU A 109 40.91 10.78 -6.76
CA GLU A 109 40.29 9.74 -5.97
C GLU A 109 39.16 10.35 -5.16
N ALA A 110 37.97 9.82 -5.28
CA ALA A 110 36.79 10.26 -4.51
C ALA A 110 36.40 9.22 -3.48
N THR A 111 36.00 9.71 -2.29
CA THR A 111 35.39 8.89 -1.26
C THR A 111 34.16 9.61 -0.76
N TRP A 112 33.02 8.91 -0.77
CA TRP A 112 31.75 9.37 -0.18
C TRP A 112 31.43 8.53 1.04
N THR A 113 31.16 9.16 2.17
CA THR A 113 30.70 8.51 3.41
C THR A 113 29.27 8.91 3.74
N PHE A 114 28.54 7.97 4.35
CA PHE A 114 27.14 8.12 4.73
C PHE A 114 27.01 7.79 6.21
N GLU A 115 27.01 8.82 7.08
CA GLU A 115 27.00 8.66 8.53
C GLU A 115 25.64 8.99 9.10
N THR A 116 25.05 8.06 9.86
CA THR A 116 23.77 8.27 10.52
C THR A 116 23.92 9.25 11.70
N GLN A 117 23.09 10.28 11.73
CA GLN A 117 22.97 11.24 12.83
C GLN A 117 21.49 11.37 13.24
N GLY A 118 21.03 10.50 14.13
CA GLY A 118 19.61 10.37 14.47
C GLY A 118 18.82 9.82 13.29
N ASP A 119 17.82 10.56 12.82
CA ASP A 119 17.00 10.30 11.64
C ASP A 119 17.57 10.90 10.34
N LYS A 120 18.74 11.54 10.42
CA LYS A 120 19.42 12.22 9.31
C LYS A 120 20.69 11.50 8.89
N THR A 121 21.21 11.89 7.74
CA THR A 121 22.47 11.38 7.19
C THR A 121 23.44 12.51 6.94
N LEU A 122 24.59 12.48 7.61
CA LEU A 122 25.72 13.31 7.21
C LEU A 122 26.43 12.63 6.04
N MET A 123 26.32 13.23 4.86
CA MET A 123 27.00 12.79 3.68
C MET A 123 28.26 13.67 3.47
N THR A 124 29.43 13.03 3.35
CA THR A 124 30.70 13.71 3.13
C THR A 124 31.38 13.16 1.89
N GLY A 125 31.72 14.05 0.96
CA GLY A 125 32.50 13.75 -0.22
C GLY A 125 33.93 14.32 -0.08
N ARG A 126 34.94 13.48 -0.26
CA ARG A 126 36.33 13.84 -0.23
C ARG A 126 36.97 13.48 -1.56
N MET A 127 37.51 14.45 -2.26
CA MET A 127 38.18 14.31 -3.54
C MET A 127 39.67 14.64 -3.37
N VAL A 128 40.57 13.69 -3.61
CA VAL A 128 42.00 13.83 -3.44
C VAL A 128 42.66 13.86 -4.81
N PHE A 129 43.29 14.98 -5.14
CA PHE A 129 43.98 15.20 -6.42
C PHE A 129 45.45 14.73 -6.38
N PRO A 130 46.07 14.40 -7.51
CA PRO A 130 47.46 14.02 -7.57
C PRO A 130 48.40 15.10 -7.02
N THR A 131 48.08 16.37 -7.25
CA THR A 131 48.88 17.54 -6.79
C THR A 131 47.95 18.68 -6.38
N ALA A 132 48.46 19.64 -5.60
CA ALA A 132 47.78 20.89 -5.28
C ALA A 132 47.45 21.69 -6.55
N ALA A 133 48.38 21.73 -7.51
CA ALA A 133 48.15 22.43 -8.78
C ALA A 133 47.00 21.80 -9.59
N ALA A 134 46.84 20.48 -9.57
CA ALA A 134 45.72 19.81 -10.22
C ALA A 134 44.38 20.17 -9.52
N ARG A 135 44.34 20.26 -8.19
CA ARG A 135 43.19 20.72 -7.42
C ARG A 135 42.85 22.19 -7.76
N ASP A 136 43.86 23.07 -7.77
CA ASP A 136 43.67 24.50 -8.03
C ASP A 136 43.18 24.75 -9.47
N LEU A 137 43.63 23.96 -10.43
CA LEU A 137 43.15 24.00 -11.81
C LEU A 137 41.64 23.67 -11.85
N VAL A 138 41.20 22.60 -11.21
CA VAL A 138 39.82 22.16 -11.21
C VAL A 138 38.89 23.17 -10.45
N VAL A 139 39.42 23.76 -9.38
CA VAL A 139 38.71 24.83 -8.66
C VAL A 139 38.52 26.06 -9.55
N LYS A 140 39.60 26.48 -10.26
CA LYS A 140 39.58 27.67 -11.09
C LYS A 140 38.77 27.50 -12.39
N GLU A 141 38.98 26.40 -13.11
CA GLU A 141 38.36 26.17 -14.43
C GLU A 141 36.92 25.67 -14.36
N TYR A 142 36.57 24.92 -13.31
CA TYR A 142 35.28 24.26 -13.21
C TYR A 142 34.45 24.71 -12.00
N GLY A 143 34.97 25.61 -11.13
CA GLY A 143 34.26 26.04 -9.93
C GLY A 143 33.92 24.87 -8.99
N ALA A 144 34.81 23.85 -8.89
CA ALA A 144 34.50 22.55 -8.33
C ALA A 144 33.97 22.58 -6.87
N VAL A 145 34.42 23.54 -6.04
CA VAL A 145 33.96 23.68 -4.65
C VAL A 145 32.49 24.09 -4.61
N GLU A 146 32.11 25.09 -5.36
CA GLU A 146 30.72 25.55 -5.46
C GLU A 146 29.87 24.54 -6.20
N GLY A 147 30.37 23.90 -7.24
CA GLY A 147 29.69 22.82 -7.95
C GLY A 147 29.38 21.64 -7.05
N ALA A 148 30.29 21.22 -6.19
CA ALA A 148 30.08 20.13 -5.24
C ALA A 148 29.02 20.52 -4.20
N ARG A 149 29.01 21.76 -3.69
CA ARG A 149 27.99 22.29 -2.78
C ARG A 149 26.59 22.23 -3.42
N GLN A 150 26.47 22.75 -4.65
CA GLN A 150 25.22 22.75 -5.39
C GLN A 150 24.72 21.35 -5.72
N THR A 151 25.63 20.42 -6.01
CA THR A 151 25.29 19.01 -6.24
C THR A 151 24.62 18.38 -5.02
N LEU A 152 25.15 18.63 -3.82
CA LEU A 152 24.52 18.15 -2.57
C LEU A 152 23.18 18.84 -2.26
N GLU A 153 23.01 20.12 -2.63
CA GLU A 153 21.72 20.79 -2.53
C GLU A 153 20.68 20.16 -3.44
N ARG A 154 21.06 19.83 -4.67
CA ARG A 154 20.17 19.12 -5.62
C ARG A 154 19.83 17.71 -5.15
N LEU A 155 20.75 17.02 -4.48
CA LEU A 155 20.44 15.74 -3.83
C LEU A 155 19.37 15.91 -2.75
N GLU A 156 19.48 16.93 -1.89
CA GLU A 156 18.49 17.21 -0.86
C GLU A 156 17.11 17.48 -1.48
N GLU A 157 17.03 18.31 -2.52
CA GLU A 157 15.79 18.55 -3.26
C GLU A 157 15.23 17.28 -3.90
N GLN A 158 16.12 16.40 -4.43
CA GLN A 158 15.71 15.12 -5.02
C GLN A 158 15.15 14.15 -3.97
N LEU A 159 15.72 14.12 -2.77
CA LEU A 159 15.24 13.27 -1.69
C LEU A 159 13.78 13.60 -1.32
N GLU A 160 13.38 14.87 -1.35
CA GLU A 160 11.99 15.29 -1.13
C GLU A 160 11.04 14.81 -2.25
N ARG A 161 11.55 14.61 -3.48
CA ARG A 161 10.76 14.13 -4.65
C ARG A 161 10.55 12.62 -4.67
N ILE A 162 11.34 11.86 -3.90
CA ILE A 162 11.17 10.42 -3.82
C ILE A 162 9.86 10.12 -3.07
N PRO A 163 8.91 9.37 -3.66
CA PRO A 163 7.67 9.04 -2.98
C PRO A 163 7.90 8.33 -1.64
N VAL A 164 7.04 8.57 -0.69
CA VAL A 164 6.94 7.71 0.50
C VAL A 164 6.26 6.42 0.08
N VAL A 165 6.91 5.28 0.34
CA VAL A 165 6.33 3.96 0.10
C VAL A 165 6.37 3.17 1.39
N ILE A 166 5.20 2.64 1.80
CA ILE A 166 5.04 1.75 2.95
C ILE A 166 4.38 0.47 2.47
N GLU A 167 5.00 -0.66 2.72
CA GLU A 167 4.40 -1.97 2.48
C GLU A 167 4.24 -2.71 3.81
N ARG A 168 3.04 -3.26 4.05
CA ARG A 168 2.73 -4.08 5.22
C ARG A 168 1.78 -5.19 4.85
N THR A 169 1.97 -6.35 5.43
CA THR A 169 1.03 -7.46 5.33
C THR A 169 0.21 -7.55 6.60
N TYR A 170 -1.11 -7.42 6.46
CA TYR A 170 -2.08 -7.50 7.55
C TYR A 170 -2.75 -8.88 7.53
N ASN A 171 -2.89 -9.50 8.70
CA ASN A 171 -3.57 -10.78 8.84
C ASN A 171 -5.11 -10.60 8.84
N ALA A 172 -5.61 -10.07 7.74
CA ALA A 172 -7.02 -9.79 7.50
C ALA A 172 -7.38 -10.01 6.02
N PRO A 173 -8.60 -10.49 5.71
CA PRO A 173 -9.07 -10.61 4.33
C PRO A 173 -9.09 -9.26 3.61
N ILE A 174 -8.91 -9.29 2.29
CA ILE A 174 -8.85 -8.08 1.46
C ILE A 174 -10.11 -7.20 1.58
N SER A 175 -11.28 -7.82 1.71
CA SER A 175 -12.55 -7.13 1.92
C SER A 175 -12.59 -6.34 3.24
N VAL A 176 -11.99 -6.89 4.29
CA VAL A 176 -11.91 -6.23 5.62
C VAL A 176 -10.94 -5.05 5.56
N VAL A 177 -9.77 -5.23 4.94
CA VAL A 177 -8.81 -4.12 4.74
C VAL A 177 -9.41 -3.04 3.83
N TRP A 178 -10.11 -3.43 2.78
CA TRP A 178 -10.80 -2.48 1.88
C TRP A 178 -11.85 -1.64 2.63
N GLN A 179 -12.67 -2.27 3.47
CA GLN A 179 -13.66 -1.56 4.29
C GLN A 179 -12.98 -0.59 5.26
N ALA A 180 -11.88 -1.01 5.90
CA ALA A 180 -11.12 -0.14 6.78
C ALA A 180 -10.61 1.12 6.07
N LEU A 181 -10.29 1.03 4.76
CA LEU A 181 -9.81 2.14 3.94
C LEU A 181 -10.92 2.99 3.29
N THR A 182 -12.18 2.53 3.29
CA THR A 182 -13.23 3.14 2.47
C THR A 182 -14.55 3.41 3.20
N ASP A 183 -14.78 2.78 4.34
CA ASP A 183 -15.93 3.06 5.19
C ASP A 183 -15.59 4.17 6.19
N ILE A 184 -16.34 5.27 6.16
CA ILE A 184 -16.06 6.44 7.00
C ILE A 184 -16.11 6.12 8.50
N HIS A 185 -17.00 5.22 8.95
CA HIS A 185 -17.10 4.88 10.37
C HIS A 185 -15.89 4.10 10.85
N GLN A 186 -15.30 3.28 9.97
CA GLN A 186 -14.07 2.56 10.22
C GLN A 186 -12.85 3.49 10.11
N MET A 187 -12.75 4.31 9.05
CA MET A 187 -11.67 5.28 8.86
C MET A 187 -11.50 6.21 10.07
N LYS A 188 -12.59 6.67 10.65
CA LYS A 188 -12.55 7.55 11.84
C LYS A 188 -11.97 6.88 13.09
N GLN A 189 -11.90 5.57 13.14
CA GLN A 189 -11.41 4.83 14.31
C GLN A 189 -9.90 4.62 14.30
N TRP A 190 -9.26 4.66 13.14
CA TRP A 190 -7.83 4.39 13.04
C TRP A 190 -7.06 5.41 12.20
N TYR A 191 -7.73 6.12 11.28
CA TYR A 191 -7.07 6.96 10.29
C TYR A 191 -7.20 8.45 10.63
N MET A 192 -8.34 9.06 10.34
CA MET A 192 -8.60 10.50 10.55
C MET A 192 -9.93 10.68 11.28
N GLY A 193 -9.86 10.86 12.62
CA GLY A 193 -11.04 11.02 13.48
C GLY A 193 -11.93 12.21 13.11
N GLU A 194 -11.32 13.26 12.58
CA GLU A 194 -11.95 14.52 12.19
C GLU A 194 -12.66 14.48 10.82
N LEU A 195 -12.53 13.37 10.09
CA LEU A 195 -13.13 13.19 8.77
C LEU A 195 -14.66 13.34 8.84
N LYS A 196 -15.23 14.25 8.06
CA LYS A 196 -16.68 14.57 8.11
C LYS A 196 -17.48 13.65 7.20
N ALA A 197 -16.98 13.38 6.00
CA ALA A 197 -17.59 12.52 5.00
C ALA A 197 -16.51 11.84 4.17
N PHE A 198 -16.81 10.64 3.66
CA PHE A 198 -15.97 9.94 2.70
C PHE A 198 -16.83 8.98 1.85
N GLU A 199 -16.63 9.02 0.54
CA GLU A 199 -17.23 8.08 -0.41
C GLU A 199 -16.14 7.55 -1.34
N PRO A 200 -15.96 6.25 -1.54
CA PRO A 200 -15.02 5.67 -2.47
C PRO A 200 -15.53 5.80 -3.92
N ARG A 201 -15.70 7.05 -4.37
CA ARG A 201 -16.21 7.43 -5.70
C ARG A 201 -15.32 8.50 -6.30
N VAL A 202 -14.81 8.25 -7.51
CA VAL A 202 -13.96 9.21 -8.24
C VAL A 202 -14.65 10.56 -8.33
N GLY A 203 -13.92 11.62 -7.99
CA GLY A 203 -14.41 13.00 -7.95
C GLY A 203 -15.03 13.42 -6.62
N PHE A 204 -15.25 12.49 -5.67
CA PHE A 204 -15.69 12.87 -4.31
C PHE A 204 -14.61 13.71 -3.63
N GLU A 205 -15.01 14.83 -3.03
CA GLU A 205 -14.11 15.75 -2.32
C GLU A 205 -14.59 15.94 -0.86
N THR A 206 -13.66 16.02 0.06
CA THR A 206 -13.94 16.26 1.49
C THR A 206 -12.89 17.18 2.09
N GLU A 207 -13.33 17.98 3.08
CA GLU A 207 -12.48 18.91 3.82
C GLU A 207 -12.63 18.67 5.33
N PHE A 208 -11.50 18.62 6.04
CA PHE A 208 -11.44 18.47 7.49
C PHE A 208 -10.15 19.08 8.02
N THR A 209 -10.05 19.24 9.35
CA THR A 209 -8.86 19.83 10.00
C THR A 209 -8.35 18.89 11.08
N VAL A 210 -7.12 18.40 10.92
CA VAL A 210 -6.42 17.65 11.95
C VAL A 210 -5.71 18.62 12.89
N THR A 211 -5.76 18.34 14.19
CA THR A 211 -5.02 19.10 15.20
C THR A 211 -3.93 18.20 15.79
N HIS A 212 -2.67 18.60 15.65
CA HIS A 212 -1.52 17.88 16.18
C HIS A 212 -0.61 18.85 16.94
N GLU A 213 -0.31 18.55 18.21
CA GLU A 213 0.50 19.39 19.09
C GLU A 213 0.06 20.87 19.13
N GLY A 214 -1.25 21.12 19.07
CA GLY A 214 -1.84 22.46 19.07
C GLY A 214 -1.85 23.15 17.70
N ASN A 215 -1.18 22.62 16.70
CA ASN A 215 -1.18 23.13 15.34
C ASN A 215 -2.36 22.56 14.54
N LYS A 216 -2.97 23.40 13.71
CA LYS A 216 -4.10 23.00 12.85
C LYS A 216 -3.60 22.78 11.42
N PHE A 217 -3.91 21.60 10.89
CA PHE A 217 -3.62 21.21 9.52
C PHE A 217 -4.94 20.99 8.78
N PRO A 218 -5.41 22.02 8.02
CA PRO A 218 -6.58 21.84 7.17
C PRO A 218 -6.22 20.95 5.99
N HIS A 219 -7.10 19.99 5.66
CA HIS A 219 -6.91 19.00 4.61
C HIS A 219 -8.05 19.09 3.62
N VAL A 220 -7.75 18.95 2.34
CA VAL A 220 -8.71 18.71 1.27
C VAL A 220 -8.27 17.46 0.52
N TRP A 221 -9.13 16.45 0.50
CA TRP A 221 -8.93 15.24 -0.29
C TRP A 221 -9.93 15.16 -1.43
N LYS A 222 -9.47 14.70 -2.58
CA LYS A 222 -10.32 14.38 -3.71
C LYS A 222 -9.98 13.00 -4.24
N VAL A 223 -10.97 12.11 -4.26
CA VAL A 223 -10.79 10.75 -4.77
C VAL A 223 -10.49 10.80 -6.27
N THR A 224 -9.35 10.26 -6.68
CA THR A 224 -8.85 10.26 -8.06
C THR A 224 -8.96 8.91 -8.74
N GLU A 225 -8.91 7.82 -7.99
CA GLU A 225 -8.99 6.46 -8.52
C GLU A 225 -9.68 5.52 -7.52
N VAL A 226 -10.56 4.64 -8.02
CA VAL A 226 -11.19 3.58 -7.24
C VAL A 226 -11.29 2.32 -8.08
N VAL A 227 -10.63 1.26 -7.63
CA VAL A 227 -10.79 -0.10 -8.13
C VAL A 227 -11.13 -0.97 -6.92
N PRO A 228 -12.40 -1.36 -6.72
CA PRO A 228 -12.83 -2.04 -5.50
C PRO A 228 -11.96 -3.24 -5.14
N GLU A 229 -11.56 -3.31 -3.85
CA GLU A 229 -10.69 -4.33 -3.27
C GLU A 229 -9.28 -4.44 -3.92
N LYS A 230 -8.87 -3.46 -4.73
CA LYS A 230 -7.56 -3.43 -5.37
C LYS A 230 -6.83 -2.13 -5.16
N LYS A 231 -7.51 -0.99 -5.36
CA LYS A 231 -6.84 0.31 -5.29
C LYS A 231 -7.81 1.43 -4.94
N ILE A 232 -7.38 2.33 -4.09
CA ILE A 232 -7.97 3.65 -3.92
C ILE A 232 -6.86 4.69 -3.89
N ALA A 233 -7.09 5.83 -4.55
CA ALA A 233 -6.19 6.97 -4.52
C ALA A 233 -6.96 8.27 -4.39
N TYR A 234 -6.36 9.24 -3.71
CA TYR A 234 -6.90 10.58 -3.60
C TYR A 234 -5.79 11.62 -3.56
N SER A 235 -6.08 12.78 -4.15
CA SER A 235 -5.21 13.93 -4.03
C SER A 235 -5.31 14.52 -2.62
N TRP A 236 -4.23 15.15 -2.19
CA TRP A 236 -4.06 15.68 -0.86
C TRP A 236 -3.53 17.10 -0.94
N ARG A 237 -4.32 18.06 -0.48
CA ARG A 237 -3.99 19.47 -0.44
C ARG A 237 -4.11 20.02 0.97
N PHE A 238 -3.32 21.04 1.25
CA PHE A 238 -3.40 21.83 2.49
C PHE A 238 -3.84 23.25 2.15
N PRO A 239 -5.09 23.66 2.44
CA PRO A 239 -5.54 25.04 2.22
C PRO A 239 -4.59 26.05 2.88
N GLY A 240 -4.14 27.02 2.08
CA GLY A 240 -3.15 28.02 2.51
C GLY A 240 -1.68 27.65 2.27
N SER A 241 -1.40 26.42 1.83
CA SER A 241 -0.08 25.98 1.35
C SER A 241 -0.13 25.65 -0.13
N PRO A 242 0.98 25.82 -0.88
CA PRO A 242 1.03 25.41 -2.28
C PRO A 242 1.02 23.89 -2.43
N GLY A 243 0.76 23.44 -3.66
CA GLY A 243 0.97 22.07 -4.08
C GLY A 243 -0.20 21.13 -3.86
N GLU A 244 -0.03 19.96 -4.45
CA GLU A 244 -0.94 18.83 -4.38
C GLU A 244 -0.12 17.54 -4.48
N SER A 245 -0.36 16.60 -3.56
CA SER A 245 0.25 15.27 -3.57
C SER A 245 -0.82 14.20 -3.76
N ILE A 246 -0.43 12.97 -4.02
CA ILE A 246 -1.35 11.84 -4.23
C ILE A 246 -0.97 10.71 -3.30
N ALA A 247 -1.90 10.32 -2.43
CA ALA A 247 -1.82 9.10 -1.64
C ALA A 247 -2.61 7.99 -2.34
N SER A 248 -1.96 6.85 -2.58
CA SER A 248 -2.57 5.66 -3.18
C SER A 248 -2.35 4.43 -2.32
N PHE A 249 -3.38 3.59 -2.23
CA PHE A 249 -3.42 2.35 -1.47
C PHE A 249 -3.72 1.21 -2.42
N GLU A 250 -2.79 0.29 -2.58
CA GLU A 250 -2.92 -0.89 -3.43
C GLU A 250 -2.96 -2.14 -2.57
N LEU A 251 -3.94 -3.01 -2.81
CA LEU A 251 -4.19 -4.23 -2.05
C LEU A 251 -3.86 -5.46 -2.88
N PHE A 252 -3.12 -6.39 -2.29
CA PHE A 252 -2.73 -7.65 -2.89
C PHE A 252 -3.11 -8.80 -1.96
N PRO A 253 -3.92 -9.79 -2.42
CA PRO A 253 -4.28 -10.91 -1.60
C PRO A 253 -3.07 -11.86 -1.38
N GLU A 254 -2.83 -12.24 -0.13
CA GLU A 254 -1.78 -13.20 0.27
C GLU A 254 -2.40 -14.32 1.13
N GLY A 255 -3.15 -15.21 0.49
CA GLY A 255 -3.92 -16.25 1.16
C GLY A 255 -5.04 -15.68 2.01
N LYS A 256 -4.93 -15.79 3.36
CA LYS A 256 -5.88 -15.18 4.32
C LYS A 256 -5.49 -13.76 4.75
N ALA A 257 -4.29 -13.33 4.38
CA ALA A 257 -3.75 -12.01 4.66
C ALA A 257 -3.86 -11.09 3.44
N THR A 258 -3.63 -9.80 3.66
CA THR A 258 -3.61 -8.78 2.62
C THR A 258 -2.35 -7.95 2.73
N ARG A 259 -1.55 -7.89 1.68
CA ARG A 259 -0.46 -6.94 1.56
C ARG A 259 -1.01 -5.61 1.05
N LEU A 260 -0.79 -4.57 1.82
CA LEU A 260 -1.10 -3.19 1.48
C LEU A 260 0.20 -2.48 1.08
N LYS A 261 0.20 -1.87 -0.10
CA LYS A 261 1.22 -0.92 -0.53
C LYS A 261 0.62 0.47 -0.58
N LEU A 262 1.11 1.34 0.30
CA LEU A 262 0.82 2.76 0.28
C LEU A 262 1.94 3.47 -0.48
N THR A 263 1.58 4.37 -1.39
CA THR A 263 2.51 5.28 -2.08
C THR A 263 1.98 6.71 -1.94
N HIS A 264 2.79 7.64 -1.41
CA HIS A 264 2.47 9.06 -1.35
C HIS A 264 3.51 9.82 -2.17
N ALA A 265 3.11 10.37 -3.29
CA ALA A 265 3.94 11.05 -4.28
C ALA A 265 3.56 12.51 -4.44
N GLY A 266 4.50 13.36 -4.90
CA GLY A 266 4.27 14.78 -5.13
C GLY A 266 4.43 15.63 -3.87
N LEU A 267 5.06 15.11 -2.81
CA LEU A 267 5.24 15.81 -1.53
C LEU A 267 6.09 17.09 -1.67
N GLU A 268 7.03 17.10 -2.61
CA GLU A 268 7.86 18.27 -2.92
C GLU A 268 7.06 19.49 -3.39
N THR A 269 5.84 19.28 -3.88
CA THR A 269 4.95 20.36 -4.35
C THR A 269 4.44 21.24 -3.20
N HIS A 270 4.48 20.74 -1.95
CA HIS A 270 4.08 21.45 -0.74
C HIS A 270 5.16 22.41 -0.20
N ASP A 271 6.25 22.60 -0.97
CA ASP A 271 7.36 23.49 -0.62
C ASP A 271 7.97 23.19 0.77
N PRO A 272 8.46 21.95 0.98
CA PRO A 272 8.94 21.51 2.30
C PRO A 272 10.12 22.35 2.83
N MET A 273 10.87 22.99 1.96
CA MET A 273 11.99 23.87 2.36
C MET A 273 11.52 25.12 3.09
N ASN A 274 10.37 25.68 2.68
CA ASN A 274 9.76 26.84 3.33
C ASN A 274 8.62 26.43 4.29
N ASN A 275 8.18 25.16 4.23
CA ASN A 275 7.15 24.59 5.08
C ASN A 275 7.58 23.24 5.69
N PRO A 276 8.55 23.24 6.64
CA PRO A 276 9.14 22.04 7.21
C PRO A 276 8.16 20.99 7.76
N PRO A 277 6.98 21.37 8.35
CA PRO A 277 5.99 20.40 8.78
C PRO A 277 5.47 19.51 7.64
N LEU A 278 5.53 19.95 6.37
CA LEU A 278 5.12 19.21 5.19
C LEU A 278 6.29 18.52 4.48
N ALA A 279 7.45 18.39 5.13
CA ALA A 279 8.58 17.63 4.61
C ALA A 279 8.26 16.12 4.54
N ARG A 280 8.83 15.46 3.54
CA ARG A 280 8.66 14.03 3.24
C ARG A 280 8.80 13.12 4.46
N LYS A 281 9.78 13.41 5.33
CA LYS A 281 10.03 12.60 6.54
C LYS A 281 8.84 12.55 7.50
N ASN A 282 8.08 13.66 7.63
CA ASN A 282 6.92 13.72 8.51
C ASN A 282 5.79 12.84 7.96
N PHE A 283 5.60 12.79 6.64
CA PHE A 283 4.68 11.85 6.00
C PHE A 283 5.15 10.42 6.18
N GLN A 284 6.46 10.15 6.02
CA GLN A 284 7.03 8.82 6.26
C GLN A 284 6.76 8.33 7.69
N TRP A 285 6.96 9.20 8.67
CA TRP A 285 6.67 8.90 10.07
C TRP A 285 5.16 8.70 10.28
N GLY A 286 4.34 9.63 9.83
CA GLY A 286 2.88 9.57 9.98
C GLY A 286 2.29 8.29 9.36
N TRP A 287 2.71 7.92 8.14
CA TRP A 287 2.25 6.69 7.50
C TRP A 287 2.71 5.42 8.22
N ASN A 288 3.88 5.43 8.83
CA ASN A 288 4.33 4.30 9.65
C ASN A 288 3.47 4.13 10.92
N GLU A 289 3.12 5.23 11.60
CA GLU A 289 2.25 5.18 12.79
C GLU A 289 0.82 4.76 12.39
N LEU A 290 0.25 5.37 11.36
CA LEU A 290 -1.06 5.00 10.85
C LEU A 290 -1.13 3.53 10.38
N GLY A 291 -0.03 2.98 9.86
CA GLY A 291 0.06 1.55 9.54
C GLY A 291 -0.03 0.65 10.78
N LYS A 292 0.49 1.09 11.93
CA LYS A 292 0.33 0.37 13.21
C LYS A 292 -1.11 0.48 13.75
N GLU A 293 -1.70 1.68 13.66
CA GLU A 293 -3.09 1.89 14.07
C GLU A 293 -4.05 1.04 13.23
N LEU A 294 -3.81 0.94 11.92
CA LEU A 294 -4.59 0.04 11.05
C LEU A 294 -4.45 -1.42 11.50
N GLU A 295 -3.25 -1.87 11.87
CA GLU A 295 -3.03 -3.24 12.36
C GLU A 295 -3.84 -3.52 13.63
N ILE A 296 -3.79 -2.60 14.61
CA ILE A 296 -4.55 -2.70 15.85
C ILE A 296 -6.05 -2.70 15.56
N PHE A 297 -6.52 -1.83 14.65
CA PHE A 297 -7.92 -1.78 14.25
C PHE A 297 -8.37 -3.08 13.59
N LEU A 298 -7.59 -3.60 12.63
CA LEU A 298 -7.89 -4.83 11.92
C LEU A 298 -7.94 -6.05 12.85
N GLN A 299 -7.11 -6.09 13.89
CA GLN A 299 -7.18 -7.13 14.92
C GLN A 299 -8.52 -7.12 15.69
N LYS A 300 -9.10 -5.93 15.89
CA LYS A 300 -10.41 -5.78 16.56
C LYS A 300 -11.58 -6.16 15.67
N VAL A 301 -11.49 -5.85 14.37
CA VAL A 301 -12.61 -6.05 13.42
C VAL A 301 -12.49 -7.33 12.60
N SER A 302 -11.31 -7.94 12.52
CA SER A 302 -11.13 -9.24 11.89
C SER A 302 -11.73 -10.32 12.77
N PRO A 303 -12.69 -11.09 12.27
CA PRO A 303 -13.34 -12.10 13.08
C PRO A 303 -12.32 -13.16 13.51
N SER A 304 -12.28 -13.43 14.81
CA SER A 304 -11.54 -14.57 15.33
C SER A 304 -12.13 -15.86 14.76
N LYS A 305 -11.35 -16.95 14.77
CA LYS A 305 -11.86 -18.28 14.38
C LYS A 305 -13.10 -18.67 15.19
N GLU A 306 -13.20 -18.16 16.41
CA GLU A 306 -14.31 -18.39 17.34
C GLU A 306 -15.58 -17.56 17.00
N GLU A 307 -15.44 -16.50 16.20
CA GLU A 307 -16.55 -15.64 15.77
C GLU A 307 -17.03 -15.97 14.36
N THR A 308 -16.38 -16.91 13.69
CA THR A 308 -16.72 -17.34 12.33
C THR A 308 -17.64 -18.57 12.41
N PHE A 309 -18.89 -18.39 12.00
CA PHE A 309 -19.75 -19.55 11.75
C PHE A 309 -19.20 -20.35 10.59
N THR A 310 -19.01 -21.66 10.77
CA THR A 310 -18.53 -22.54 9.70
C THR A 310 -19.38 -23.79 9.61
N ILE A 311 -19.83 -24.12 8.41
CA ILE A 311 -20.43 -25.42 8.10
C ILE A 311 -19.80 -26.00 6.83
N THR A 312 -19.57 -27.32 6.86
CA THR A 312 -18.95 -28.06 5.74
C THR A 312 -19.80 -29.29 5.45
N ARG A 313 -20.08 -29.54 4.17
CA ARG A 313 -20.77 -30.72 3.68
C ARG A 313 -20.16 -31.22 2.40
N THR A 314 -19.98 -32.54 2.27
CA THR A 314 -19.53 -33.18 1.03
C THR A 314 -20.73 -33.85 0.35
N PHE A 315 -20.93 -33.53 -0.92
CA PHE A 315 -21.97 -34.07 -1.78
C PHE A 315 -21.37 -35.05 -2.82
N ASP A 316 -22.05 -36.13 -3.08
CA ASP A 316 -21.69 -37.08 -4.16
C ASP A 316 -22.18 -36.54 -5.52
N ALA A 317 -21.55 -35.44 -5.94
CA ALA A 317 -21.85 -34.76 -7.19
C ALA A 317 -20.65 -33.93 -7.66
N PRO A 318 -20.43 -33.77 -8.99
CA PRO A 318 -19.35 -32.94 -9.52
C PRO A 318 -19.62 -31.45 -9.22
N ARG A 319 -18.53 -30.69 -9.09
CA ARG A 319 -18.55 -29.28 -8.67
C ARG A 319 -19.42 -28.39 -9.55
N ASP A 320 -19.36 -28.59 -10.85
CA ASP A 320 -20.17 -27.82 -11.81
C ASP A 320 -21.66 -28.00 -11.58
N LEU A 321 -22.12 -29.22 -11.25
CA LEU A 321 -23.50 -29.48 -10.91
C LEU A 321 -23.90 -28.83 -9.60
N VAL A 322 -23.07 -28.97 -8.56
CA VAL A 322 -23.32 -28.31 -7.26
C VAL A 322 -23.36 -26.79 -7.43
N TRP A 323 -22.43 -26.20 -8.21
CA TRP A 323 -22.46 -24.78 -8.53
C TRP A 323 -23.76 -24.36 -9.23
N LYS A 324 -24.17 -25.10 -10.26
CA LYS A 324 -25.40 -24.83 -10.99
C LYS A 324 -26.61 -24.82 -10.04
N VAL A 325 -26.72 -25.83 -9.21
CA VAL A 325 -27.83 -25.96 -8.26
C VAL A 325 -27.86 -24.84 -7.22
N TRP A 326 -26.71 -24.24 -6.87
CA TRP A 326 -26.58 -23.11 -5.95
C TRP A 326 -26.85 -21.74 -6.58
N THR A 327 -26.81 -21.62 -7.89
CA THR A 327 -26.84 -20.32 -8.58
C THR A 327 -28.01 -20.16 -9.54
N ASP A 328 -28.66 -21.25 -9.93
CA ASP A 328 -29.79 -21.24 -10.85
C ASP A 328 -31.12 -21.17 -10.09
N PRO A 329 -31.98 -20.17 -10.35
CA PRO A 329 -33.28 -20.03 -9.70
C PRO A 329 -34.19 -21.22 -9.89
N GLU A 330 -34.13 -21.93 -11.05
CA GLU A 330 -34.92 -23.13 -11.30
C GLU A 330 -34.60 -24.27 -10.33
N HIS A 331 -33.36 -24.32 -9.84
CA HIS A 331 -32.94 -25.29 -8.83
C HIS A 331 -33.18 -24.79 -7.40
N LEU A 332 -32.89 -23.51 -7.10
CA LEU A 332 -32.99 -22.92 -5.75
C LEU A 332 -34.39 -23.07 -5.14
N VAL A 333 -35.44 -22.94 -5.93
CA VAL A 333 -36.86 -23.09 -5.48
C VAL A 333 -37.15 -24.45 -4.86
N HIS A 334 -36.37 -25.48 -5.12
CA HIS A 334 -36.62 -26.85 -4.68
C HIS A 334 -35.92 -27.24 -3.38
N TRP A 335 -34.89 -26.50 -2.96
CA TRP A 335 -34.09 -26.92 -1.81
C TRP A 335 -33.68 -25.78 -0.85
N TRP A 336 -33.67 -24.52 -1.33
CA TRP A 336 -33.22 -23.40 -0.50
C TRP A 336 -34.24 -23.07 0.60
N GLY A 337 -33.77 -23.10 1.84
CA GLY A 337 -34.55 -22.71 3.03
C GLY A 337 -34.77 -23.84 4.02
N PRO A 338 -35.23 -23.53 5.22
CA PRO A 338 -35.55 -24.52 6.25
C PRO A 338 -36.64 -25.50 5.78
N LYS A 339 -36.54 -26.74 6.22
CA LYS A 339 -37.56 -27.78 5.92
C LYS A 339 -38.94 -27.37 6.41
N GLY A 340 -39.93 -27.49 5.54
CA GLY A 340 -41.32 -27.14 5.82
C GLY A 340 -41.73 -25.74 5.40
N LEU A 341 -40.84 -24.89 4.95
CA LEU A 341 -41.15 -23.61 4.31
C LEU A 341 -41.30 -23.78 2.81
N THR A 342 -42.18 -23.00 2.19
CA THR A 342 -42.37 -22.96 0.76
C THR A 342 -41.82 -21.65 0.21
N MET A 343 -40.93 -21.72 -0.80
CA MET A 343 -40.44 -20.52 -1.46
C MET A 343 -41.53 -19.91 -2.35
N THR A 344 -41.86 -18.63 -2.09
CA THR A 344 -42.91 -17.89 -2.81
C THR A 344 -42.29 -16.92 -3.85
N THR A 345 -41.05 -16.54 -3.64
CA THR A 345 -40.30 -15.64 -4.55
C THR A 345 -38.85 -16.11 -4.64
N CYS A 346 -38.33 -16.17 -5.88
CA CYS A 346 -36.95 -16.49 -6.16
C CYS A 346 -36.47 -15.61 -7.33
N LYS A 347 -35.75 -14.55 -7.04
CA LYS A 347 -35.19 -13.62 -8.05
C LYS A 347 -33.69 -13.60 -7.95
N VAL A 348 -32.98 -14.07 -8.98
CA VAL A 348 -31.52 -14.16 -9.01
C VAL A 348 -30.96 -13.25 -10.11
N ASP A 349 -30.07 -12.35 -9.75
CA ASP A 349 -29.23 -11.58 -10.65
C ASP A 349 -27.78 -11.92 -10.32
N LEU A 350 -27.27 -12.99 -10.97
CA LEU A 350 -25.94 -13.56 -10.68
C LEU A 350 -24.82 -12.76 -11.36
N ARG A 351 -24.55 -11.59 -10.83
CA ARG A 351 -23.41 -10.75 -11.18
C ARG A 351 -22.87 -10.02 -9.97
N LYS A 352 -21.63 -9.56 -9.99
CA LYS A 352 -21.08 -8.71 -8.91
C LYS A 352 -22.01 -7.49 -8.70
N GLY A 353 -22.42 -7.27 -7.46
CA GLY A 353 -23.41 -6.26 -7.07
C GLY A 353 -24.87 -6.63 -7.35
N GLY A 354 -25.13 -7.74 -8.07
CA GLY A 354 -26.47 -8.30 -8.24
C GLY A 354 -26.99 -8.96 -6.96
N LYS A 355 -28.24 -9.42 -7.00
CA LYS A 355 -28.94 -9.91 -5.79
C LYS A 355 -29.63 -11.26 -6.05
N PHE A 356 -29.62 -12.11 -5.04
CA PHE A 356 -30.64 -13.15 -4.87
C PHE A 356 -31.63 -12.65 -3.80
N HIS A 357 -32.86 -12.42 -4.20
CA HIS A 357 -33.94 -12.00 -3.30
C HIS A 357 -35.02 -13.09 -3.27
N TYR A 358 -35.37 -13.53 -2.07
CA TYR A 358 -36.32 -14.64 -1.89
C TYR A 358 -37.31 -14.37 -0.78
N GLY A 359 -38.50 -14.87 -1.00
CA GLY A 359 -39.59 -14.91 0.00
C GLY A 359 -39.93 -16.36 0.31
N MET A 360 -40.21 -16.66 1.57
CA MET A 360 -40.66 -17.98 2.06
C MET A 360 -41.88 -17.85 2.91
N LYS A 361 -42.74 -18.87 2.85
CA LYS A 361 -43.94 -18.94 3.62
C LYS A 361 -43.92 -20.16 4.53
N THR A 362 -44.24 -19.95 5.80
CA THR A 362 -44.43 -21.00 6.81
C THR A 362 -45.77 -21.67 6.61
N PRO A 363 -46.01 -22.91 7.14
CA PRO A 363 -47.29 -23.60 7.02
C PRO A 363 -48.48 -22.85 7.63
N ASP A 364 -48.25 -22.02 8.64
CA ASP A 364 -49.23 -21.14 9.30
C ASP A 364 -49.44 -19.78 8.60
N GLY A 365 -48.76 -19.58 7.47
CA GLY A 365 -48.97 -18.46 6.56
C GLY A 365 -48.10 -17.24 6.79
N HIS A 366 -47.15 -17.26 7.74
CA HIS A 366 -46.21 -16.16 7.93
C HIS A 366 -45.19 -16.10 6.79
N GLU A 367 -44.89 -14.88 6.33
CA GLU A 367 -43.87 -14.65 5.28
C GLU A 367 -42.56 -14.18 5.88
N MET A 368 -41.48 -14.71 5.36
CA MET A 368 -40.09 -14.33 5.71
C MET A 368 -39.34 -14.00 4.42
N TRP A 369 -38.64 -12.90 4.44
CA TRP A 369 -37.89 -12.42 3.31
C TRP A 369 -36.39 -12.35 3.63
N GLY A 370 -35.57 -12.68 2.63
CA GLY A 370 -34.13 -12.56 2.73
C GLY A 370 -33.49 -12.20 1.40
N LYS A 371 -32.28 -11.70 1.47
CA LYS A 371 -31.50 -11.37 0.29
C LYS A 371 -30.03 -11.67 0.45
N PHE A 372 -29.39 -11.96 -0.67
CA PHE A 372 -27.94 -11.98 -0.84
C PHE A 372 -27.53 -10.86 -1.81
N VAL A 373 -26.42 -10.21 -1.53
CA VAL A 373 -25.78 -9.28 -2.47
C VAL A 373 -24.42 -9.87 -2.84
N TYR A 374 -24.23 -10.23 -4.10
CA TYR A 374 -23.00 -10.86 -4.56
C TYR A 374 -21.84 -9.86 -4.58
N ARG A 375 -20.75 -10.18 -3.87
CA ARG A 375 -19.50 -9.40 -3.83
C ARG A 375 -18.44 -9.96 -4.77
N GLU A 376 -18.34 -11.29 -4.83
CA GLU A 376 -17.40 -12.00 -5.69
C GLU A 376 -18.05 -13.27 -6.24
N ILE A 377 -17.79 -13.57 -7.49
CA ILE A 377 -18.28 -14.78 -8.18
C ILE A 377 -17.11 -15.34 -8.97
N VAL A 378 -16.63 -16.52 -8.59
CA VAL A 378 -15.57 -17.28 -9.25
C VAL A 378 -16.12 -18.67 -9.57
N PRO A 379 -16.76 -18.86 -10.75
CA PRO A 379 -17.31 -20.14 -11.12
C PRO A 379 -16.22 -21.17 -11.42
N PRO A 380 -16.39 -22.42 -11.04
CA PRO A 380 -17.40 -22.97 -10.12
C PRO A 380 -16.87 -23.11 -8.68
N GLU A 381 -15.96 -22.24 -8.23
CA GLU A 381 -15.12 -22.46 -7.05
C GLU A 381 -15.55 -21.64 -5.83
N ARG A 382 -16.04 -20.41 -6.04
CA ARG A 382 -16.23 -19.49 -4.92
C ARG A 382 -17.33 -18.45 -5.15
N LEU A 383 -18.13 -18.24 -4.10
CA LEU A 383 -19.05 -17.09 -3.96
C LEU A 383 -18.74 -16.33 -2.67
N VAL A 384 -18.68 -15.01 -2.76
CA VAL A 384 -18.70 -14.13 -1.58
C VAL A 384 -19.92 -13.25 -1.69
N LEU A 385 -20.73 -13.23 -0.63
CA LEU A 385 -22.01 -12.54 -0.63
C LEU A 385 -22.34 -11.99 0.75
N VAL A 386 -23.13 -10.93 0.78
CA VAL A 386 -23.69 -10.37 2.02
C VAL A 386 -25.13 -10.83 2.16
N VAL A 387 -25.39 -11.49 3.27
CA VAL A 387 -26.73 -12.00 3.64
C VAL A 387 -27.40 -11.02 4.58
N SER A 388 -28.68 -10.73 4.32
CA SER A 388 -29.52 -9.89 5.16
C SER A 388 -30.95 -10.40 5.20
N PHE A 389 -31.68 -10.15 6.28
CA PHE A 389 -33.15 -10.16 6.24
C PHE A 389 -33.61 -8.99 5.38
N SER A 390 -34.74 -9.14 4.72
CA SER A 390 -35.30 -8.11 3.86
C SER A 390 -36.82 -7.99 4.02
N ASP A 391 -37.37 -6.91 3.46
CA ASP A 391 -38.79 -6.79 3.14
C ASP A 391 -39.10 -7.36 1.74
N ALA A 392 -40.37 -7.31 1.36
CA ALA A 392 -40.82 -7.77 0.05
C ALA A 392 -40.24 -6.95 -1.13
N GLU A 393 -39.87 -5.70 -0.89
CA GLU A 393 -39.28 -4.76 -1.84
C GLU A 393 -37.76 -4.92 -1.95
N GLY A 394 -37.14 -5.74 -1.06
CA GLY A 394 -35.68 -6.00 -1.01
C GLY A 394 -34.89 -4.97 -0.20
N GLY A 395 -35.54 -4.16 0.63
CA GLY A 395 -34.93 -3.34 1.67
C GLY A 395 -34.27 -4.23 2.74
N THR A 396 -33.24 -3.75 3.44
CA THR A 396 -32.63 -4.48 4.57
C THR A 396 -33.44 -4.27 5.82
N THR A 397 -33.80 -5.35 6.52
CA THR A 397 -34.56 -5.30 7.78
C THR A 397 -33.85 -6.03 8.91
N ARG A 398 -34.25 -5.75 10.14
CA ARG A 398 -33.80 -6.53 11.30
C ARG A 398 -34.46 -7.91 11.31
N HIS A 399 -33.77 -8.86 11.94
CA HIS A 399 -34.34 -10.18 12.20
C HIS A 399 -35.65 -10.04 13.01
N PRO A 400 -36.80 -10.61 12.56
CA PRO A 400 -38.12 -10.37 13.20
C PRO A 400 -38.21 -10.82 14.65
N LEU A 401 -37.40 -11.82 15.05
CA LEU A 401 -37.42 -12.39 16.40
C LEU A 401 -36.15 -12.08 17.22
N SER A 402 -35.17 -11.36 16.66
CA SER A 402 -33.91 -11.05 17.34
C SER A 402 -33.41 -9.67 16.93
N PRO A 403 -33.77 -8.61 17.67
CA PRO A 403 -33.41 -7.24 17.30
C PRO A 403 -31.89 -6.97 17.37
N THR A 404 -31.15 -7.78 18.11
CA THR A 404 -29.67 -7.74 18.22
C THR A 404 -28.94 -8.67 17.24
N TRP A 405 -29.71 -9.29 16.30
CA TRP A 405 -29.08 -10.02 15.21
C TRP A 405 -28.39 -9.05 14.24
N PRO A 406 -27.16 -9.35 13.75
CA PRO A 406 -26.48 -8.50 12.78
C PRO A 406 -27.35 -8.21 11.56
N LEU A 407 -27.34 -6.94 11.11
CA LEU A 407 -28.05 -6.57 9.87
C LEU A 407 -27.47 -7.26 8.65
N GLU A 408 -26.14 -7.48 8.64
CA GLU A 408 -25.41 -8.00 7.52
C GLU A 408 -24.39 -9.06 7.98
N VAL A 409 -24.37 -10.18 7.27
CA VAL A 409 -23.40 -11.26 7.46
C VAL A 409 -22.68 -11.51 6.14
N LEU A 410 -21.36 -11.35 6.13
CA LEU A 410 -20.54 -11.73 4.99
C LEU A 410 -20.36 -13.25 4.97
N ASN A 411 -20.84 -13.88 3.93
CA ASN A 411 -20.69 -15.32 3.71
C ASN A 411 -19.71 -15.58 2.58
N THR A 412 -18.77 -16.47 2.84
CA THR A 412 -17.87 -17.04 1.83
C THR A 412 -18.22 -18.51 1.64
N MET A 413 -18.61 -18.87 0.44
CA MET A 413 -18.80 -20.26 0.02
C MET A 413 -17.65 -20.70 -0.87
N THR A 414 -17.03 -21.82 -0.55
CA THR A 414 -15.99 -22.45 -1.38
C THR A 414 -16.40 -23.86 -1.74
N LEU A 415 -16.16 -24.25 -2.99
CA LEU A 415 -16.41 -25.59 -3.51
C LEU A 415 -15.09 -26.21 -3.94
N THR A 416 -14.76 -27.35 -3.33
CA THR A 416 -13.58 -28.14 -3.72
C THR A 416 -14.03 -29.53 -4.18
N GLU A 417 -13.50 -30.00 -5.31
CA GLU A 417 -13.81 -31.32 -5.83
C GLU A 417 -12.65 -32.28 -5.64
N GLN A 418 -12.98 -33.47 -5.17
CA GLN A 418 -12.07 -34.59 -5.10
C GLN A 418 -12.83 -35.89 -5.39
N ASP A 419 -12.30 -36.72 -6.31
CA ASP A 419 -12.88 -38.01 -6.71
C ASP A 419 -14.37 -37.93 -7.10
N GLY A 420 -14.75 -36.89 -7.86
CA GLY A 420 -16.13 -36.65 -8.34
C GLY A 420 -17.11 -36.23 -7.24
N LYS A 421 -16.63 -35.94 -6.04
CA LYS A 421 -17.42 -35.42 -4.92
C LYS A 421 -17.05 -33.98 -4.63
N THR A 422 -18.04 -33.18 -4.31
CA THR A 422 -17.83 -31.75 -4.00
C THR A 422 -18.02 -31.45 -2.53
N THR A 423 -17.01 -30.89 -1.90
CA THR A 423 -17.11 -30.35 -0.55
C THR A 423 -17.44 -28.86 -0.63
N VAL A 424 -18.59 -28.50 -0.10
CA VAL A 424 -19.05 -27.12 0.11
C VAL A 424 -18.69 -26.71 1.51
N ARG A 425 -17.96 -25.59 1.65
CA ARG A 425 -17.65 -24.93 2.90
C ARG A 425 -18.26 -23.52 2.92
N LEU A 426 -19.08 -23.26 3.90
CA LEU A 426 -19.67 -21.95 4.16
C LEU A 426 -19.03 -21.35 5.41
N GLU A 427 -18.55 -20.13 5.30
CA GLU A 427 -18.02 -19.33 6.41
C GLU A 427 -18.82 -18.03 6.48
N GLY A 428 -19.42 -17.74 7.64
CA GLY A 428 -20.22 -16.54 7.87
C GLY A 428 -19.66 -15.69 9.01
N VAL A 429 -19.55 -14.39 8.79
CA VAL A 429 -19.07 -13.42 9.79
C VAL A 429 -19.94 -12.17 9.75
N PRO A 430 -20.36 -11.62 10.90
CA PRO A 430 -21.07 -10.35 10.94
C PRO A 430 -20.16 -9.21 10.50
N ILE A 431 -20.69 -8.35 9.63
CA ILE A 431 -20.01 -7.12 9.20
C ILE A 431 -20.78 -5.90 9.68
N ASN A 432 -20.09 -4.78 9.90
CA ASN A 432 -20.68 -3.54 10.40
C ASN A 432 -21.52 -3.73 11.69
N ALA A 433 -21.15 -4.72 12.50
CA ALA A 433 -21.91 -5.17 13.66
C ALA A 433 -21.32 -4.62 14.97
N THR A 434 -22.18 -4.29 15.92
CA THR A 434 -21.80 -3.95 17.28
C THR A 434 -21.28 -5.19 18.04
N GLU A 435 -20.64 -5.01 19.19
CA GLU A 435 -20.20 -6.12 20.04
C GLU A 435 -21.38 -6.99 20.51
N GLU A 436 -22.53 -6.38 20.77
CA GLU A 436 -23.76 -7.09 21.15
C GLU A 436 -24.26 -7.96 19.99
N GLU A 437 -24.29 -7.42 18.77
CA GLU A 437 -24.70 -8.17 17.58
C GLU A 437 -23.73 -9.33 17.27
N ARG A 438 -22.41 -9.14 17.45
CA ARG A 438 -21.41 -10.22 17.31
C ARG A 438 -21.65 -11.32 18.35
N ARG A 439 -21.93 -10.96 19.59
CA ARG A 439 -22.24 -11.92 20.65
C ARG A 439 -23.51 -12.71 20.33
N THR A 440 -24.60 -12.02 19.95
CA THR A 440 -25.86 -12.67 19.54
C THR A 440 -25.63 -13.64 18.37
N PHE A 441 -24.82 -13.25 17.39
CA PHE A 441 -24.48 -14.12 16.26
C PHE A 441 -23.73 -15.39 16.71
N LYS A 442 -22.75 -15.25 17.59
CA LYS A 442 -21.97 -16.36 18.15
C LYS A 442 -22.87 -17.32 18.97
N GLU A 443 -23.73 -16.79 19.81
CA GLU A 443 -24.72 -17.56 20.58
C GLU A 443 -25.68 -18.32 19.67
N GLY A 444 -25.96 -17.80 18.47
CA GLY A 444 -26.82 -18.41 17.45
C GLY A 444 -26.20 -19.58 16.68
N PHE A 445 -24.91 -19.90 16.83
CA PHE A 445 -24.23 -20.91 16.02
C PHE A 445 -24.89 -22.30 16.05
N SER A 446 -25.35 -22.75 17.22
CA SER A 446 -26.02 -24.03 17.35
C SER A 446 -27.32 -24.09 16.55
N SER A 447 -28.14 -23.04 16.66
CA SER A 447 -29.40 -22.91 15.90
C SER A 447 -29.14 -22.82 14.38
N MET A 448 -28.12 -22.04 13.97
CA MET A 448 -27.72 -21.94 12.56
C MET A 448 -27.27 -23.29 12.01
N GLN A 449 -26.46 -24.06 12.76
CA GLN A 449 -26.04 -25.40 12.35
C GLN A 449 -27.21 -26.35 12.10
N GLN A 450 -28.24 -26.32 12.97
CA GLN A 450 -29.45 -27.12 12.79
C GLN A 450 -30.24 -26.67 11.54
N GLY A 451 -30.42 -25.37 11.34
CA GLY A 451 -31.13 -24.84 10.17
C GLY A 451 -30.41 -25.17 8.87
N PHE A 452 -29.11 -24.94 8.81
CA PHE A 452 -28.30 -25.28 7.62
C PHE A 452 -28.23 -26.79 7.36
N LYS A 453 -28.19 -27.62 8.41
CA LYS A 453 -28.24 -29.07 8.24
C LYS A 453 -29.48 -29.47 7.45
N GLY A 454 -30.65 -28.98 7.86
CA GLY A 454 -31.92 -29.30 7.16
C GLY A 454 -31.94 -28.78 5.71
N THR A 455 -31.41 -27.59 5.47
CA THR A 455 -31.29 -27.01 4.12
C THR A 455 -30.34 -27.84 3.23
N LEU A 456 -29.19 -28.24 3.77
CA LEU A 456 -28.21 -29.06 3.04
C LEU A 456 -28.68 -30.50 2.81
N ASP A 457 -29.53 -31.06 3.69
CA ASP A 457 -30.18 -32.35 3.45
C ASP A 457 -31.14 -32.27 2.26
N GLN A 458 -31.92 -31.17 2.13
CA GLN A 458 -32.76 -30.93 0.94
C GLN A 458 -31.94 -30.73 -0.35
N LEU A 459 -30.79 -30.07 -0.25
CA LEU A 459 -29.86 -29.95 -1.39
C LEU A 459 -29.37 -31.33 -1.84
N GLU A 460 -29.00 -32.21 -0.91
CA GLU A 460 -28.55 -33.58 -1.24
C GLU A 460 -29.66 -34.38 -1.93
N GLU A 461 -30.88 -34.32 -1.40
CA GLU A 461 -32.07 -34.95 -2.03
C GLU A 461 -32.32 -34.39 -3.44
N HIS A 462 -32.13 -33.07 -3.64
CA HIS A 462 -32.31 -32.45 -4.96
C HIS A 462 -31.18 -32.83 -5.93
N LEU A 463 -29.94 -32.87 -5.52
CA LEU A 463 -28.80 -33.31 -6.33
C LEU A 463 -28.97 -34.75 -6.84
N VAL A 464 -29.53 -35.68 -6.03
CA VAL A 464 -29.85 -37.05 -6.48
C VAL A 464 -30.88 -37.05 -7.61
N LYS A 465 -31.89 -36.15 -7.54
CA LYS A 465 -32.94 -36.07 -8.57
C LYS A 465 -32.46 -35.51 -9.92
N VAL A 466 -31.56 -34.51 -9.86
CA VAL A 466 -31.08 -33.83 -11.08
C VAL A 466 -29.85 -34.52 -11.72
N ARG A 467 -29.32 -35.53 -11.05
CA ARG A 467 -28.23 -36.37 -11.56
C ARG A 467 -28.71 -37.52 -12.42
N GLN A 468 -30.00 -37.87 -12.30
CA GLN A 468 -30.69 -38.88 -13.12
C GLN A 468 -31.16 -38.24 -14.45
#